data_a2efc9774af1d68e996a184ba1fcce02
#
_entry.id   a2efc9774af1d68e996a184ba1fcce02
#
_cell.length_a   1.000
_cell.length_b   1.000
_cell.length_c   1.000
_cell.angle_alpha   90.00
_cell.angle_beta   90.00
_cell.angle_gamma   90.00
#
_symmetry.space_group_name_H-M   'P 1'
#
loop_
_entity.id
_entity.type
_entity.pdbx_description
1 polymer ?
#
loop_
_entity_poly.entity_id
_entity_poly.type
_entity_poly.pdbx_seq_one_letter_code
_entity_poly.pdbx_strand_id
1 'polypeptide(L)'
;MNIEDFAREIYSDLGPGYSERVYHNAMEVLLRERGIPYESERVVLIKFKGHVIGNLRIDMIIDNTTILEFKIIKSLNEAAECQAKNYLHLTDLKTAYLVNYPPCRDREVEVRKIEVEPLGGGPVPDSGRTVEILGTEPLGSLEFPEEVPALDQEES
;
A
#
# COMPACT_ATOMS: atom_id res chain seq x y z
N MET A 1 7.83 -8.21 12.89
CA MET A 1 6.59 -8.20 12.06
C MET A 1 6.78 -9.13 10.88
N ASN A 2 5.88 -10.05 10.66
CA ASN A 2 5.93 -10.97 9.51
C ASN A 2 4.74 -10.70 8.58
N ILE A 3 4.99 -10.01 7.48
CA ILE A 3 3.96 -9.66 6.47
C ILE A 3 3.34 -10.92 5.85
N GLU A 4 4.12 -11.97 5.72
CA GLU A 4 3.65 -13.23 5.15
C GLU A 4 2.58 -13.88 6.03
N ASP A 5 2.76 -13.86 7.36
CA ASP A 5 1.77 -14.39 8.29
C ASP A 5 0.46 -13.59 8.23
N PHE A 6 0.54 -12.27 8.13
CA PHE A 6 -0.64 -11.40 7.99
C PHE A 6 -1.38 -11.67 6.67
N ALA A 7 -0.64 -11.79 5.58
CA ALA A 7 -1.21 -12.08 4.28
C ALA A 7 -1.93 -13.44 4.27
N ARG A 8 -1.33 -14.46 4.87
CA ARG A 8 -1.92 -15.79 5.00
C ARG A 8 -3.14 -15.81 5.91
N GLU A 9 -3.11 -15.09 7.03
CA GLU A 9 -4.26 -14.95 7.93
C GLU A 9 -5.46 -14.36 7.18
N ILE A 10 -5.27 -13.25 6.47
CA ILE A 10 -6.31 -12.60 5.67
C ILE A 10 -6.87 -13.57 4.62
N TYR A 11 -6.01 -14.28 3.90
CA TYR A 11 -6.45 -15.18 2.84
C TYR A 11 -7.14 -16.44 3.38
N SER A 12 -6.73 -16.91 4.54
CA SER A 12 -7.40 -18.01 5.25
C SER A 12 -8.83 -17.66 5.65
N ASP A 13 -9.03 -16.43 6.11
CA ASP A 13 -10.33 -15.98 6.61
C ASP A 13 -11.27 -15.55 5.46
N LEU A 14 -10.77 -14.82 4.48
CA LEU A 14 -11.58 -14.25 3.40
C LEU A 14 -11.65 -15.16 2.17
N GLY A 15 -10.57 -15.85 1.84
CA GLY A 15 -10.45 -16.57 0.57
C GLY A 15 -10.29 -15.64 -0.63
N PRO A 16 -10.33 -16.20 -1.86
CA PRO A 16 -10.23 -15.44 -3.12
C PRO A 16 -11.54 -14.79 -3.52
N GLY A 17 -11.48 -13.91 -4.54
CA GLY A 17 -12.65 -13.39 -5.23
C GLY A 17 -13.03 -11.96 -4.86
N TYR A 18 -12.24 -11.30 -4.05
CA TYR A 18 -12.43 -9.89 -3.69
C TYR A 18 -11.51 -8.97 -4.49
N SER A 19 -11.82 -7.67 -4.48
CA SER A 19 -10.95 -6.64 -5.05
C SER A 19 -9.70 -6.42 -4.20
N GLU A 20 -8.65 -5.82 -4.78
CA GLU A 20 -7.46 -5.40 -4.03
C GLU A 20 -7.83 -4.55 -2.81
N ARG A 21 -8.83 -3.69 -2.93
CA ARG A 21 -9.31 -2.82 -1.85
C ARG A 21 -9.77 -3.59 -0.61
N VAL A 22 -10.42 -4.72 -0.78
CA VAL A 22 -10.90 -5.55 0.34
C VAL A 22 -9.71 -6.11 1.12
N TYR A 23 -8.71 -6.64 0.44
CA TYR A 23 -7.50 -7.16 1.09
C TYR A 23 -6.66 -6.06 1.73
N HIS A 24 -6.56 -4.91 1.08
CA HIS A 24 -5.94 -3.72 1.64
C HIS A 24 -6.61 -3.32 2.97
N ASN A 25 -7.92 -3.20 2.99
CA ASN A 25 -8.68 -2.85 4.20
C ASN A 25 -8.52 -3.91 5.31
N ALA A 26 -8.48 -5.19 4.95
CA ALA A 26 -8.22 -6.28 5.90
C ALA A 26 -6.83 -6.15 6.55
N MET A 27 -5.81 -5.81 5.77
CA MET A 27 -4.46 -5.54 6.29
C MET A 27 -4.46 -4.35 7.26
N GLU A 28 -5.18 -3.27 6.95
CA GLU A 28 -5.33 -2.14 7.87
C GLU A 28 -5.93 -2.55 9.21
N VAL A 29 -6.94 -3.43 9.20
CA VAL A 29 -7.55 -3.96 10.44
C VAL A 29 -6.49 -4.68 11.27
N LEU A 30 -5.73 -5.61 10.68
CA LEU A 30 -4.70 -6.34 11.39
C LEU A 30 -3.60 -5.44 11.96
N LEU A 31 -3.15 -4.44 11.19
CA LEU A 31 -2.13 -3.50 11.64
C LEU A 31 -2.62 -2.68 12.83
N ARG A 32 -3.87 -2.19 12.78
CA ARG A 32 -4.48 -1.45 13.90
C ARG A 32 -4.62 -2.31 15.15
N GLU A 33 -5.12 -3.53 15.01
CA GLU A 33 -5.27 -4.45 16.14
C GLU A 33 -3.93 -4.76 16.83
N ARG A 34 -2.85 -4.76 16.06
CA ARG A 34 -1.50 -5.04 16.57
C ARG A 34 -0.70 -3.78 16.92
N GLY A 35 -1.32 -2.60 16.81
CA GLY A 35 -0.68 -1.32 17.15
C GLY A 35 0.51 -0.98 16.26
N ILE A 36 0.51 -1.44 15.00
CA ILE A 36 1.58 -1.18 14.04
C ILE A 36 1.21 0.07 13.23
N PRO A 37 2.03 1.13 13.25
CA PRO A 37 1.75 2.35 12.51
C PRO A 37 1.88 2.12 11.00
N TYR A 38 1.00 2.72 10.22
CA TYR A 38 1.00 2.65 8.77
C TYR A 38 0.40 3.90 8.15
N GLU A 39 0.72 4.13 6.89
CA GLU A 39 0.06 5.10 6.01
C GLU A 39 -0.58 4.36 4.84
N SER A 40 -1.79 4.78 4.46
CA SER A 40 -2.49 4.24 3.29
C SER A 40 -2.49 5.25 2.15
N GLU A 41 -2.35 4.74 0.93
CA GLU A 41 -2.54 5.49 -0.31
C GLU A 41 -1.69 6.76 -0.41
N ARG A 42 -0.41 6.69 -0.02
CA ARG A 42 0.51 7.82 -0.17
C ARG A 42 0.66 8.23 -1.63
N VAL A 43 0.38 9.51 -1.91
CA VAL A 43 0.55 10.08 -3.24
C VAL A 43 1.95 10.68 -3.38
N VAL A 44 2.66 10.25 -4.42
CA VAL A 44 3.97 10.79 -4.80
C VAL A 44 3.81 11.57 -6.11
N LEU A 45 4.05 12.88 -6.06
CA LEU A 45 3.98 13.72 -7.26
C LEU A 45 5.24 13.56 -8.12
N ILE A 46 5.05 13.40 -9.40
CA ILE A 46 6.15 13.38 -10.38
C ILE A 46 6.22 14.74 -11.04
N LYS A 47 7.38 15.40 -10.92
CA LYS A 47 7.63 16.69 -11.52
C LYS A 47 8.70 16.58 -12.60
N PHE A 48 8.56 17.37 -13.65
CA PHE A 48 9.55 17.56 -14.69
C PHE A 48 9.70 19.07 -14.94
N LYS A 49 10.93 19.58 -14.84
CA LYS A 49 11.23 21.01 -14.96
C LYS A 49 10.30 21.92 -14.13
N GLY A 50 10.01 21.49 -12.87
CA GLY A 50 9.14 22.22 -11.95
C GLY A 50 7.63 22.06 -12.17
N HIS A 51 7.20 21.35 -13.21
CA HIS A 51 5.79 21.10 -13.49
C HIS A 51 5.37 19.70 -13.03
N VAL A 52 4.20 19.58 -12.39
CA VAL A 52 3.60 18.29 -12.08
C VAL A 52 3.13 17.63 -13.37
N ILE A 53 3.69 16.48 -13.69
CA ILE A 53 3.38 15.72 -14.91
C ILE A 53 2.63 14.41 -14.62
N GLY A 54 2.49 14.04 -13.36
CA GLY A 54 1.78 12.84 -12.96
C GLY A 54 1.91 12.59 -11.46
N ASN A 55 1.30 11.49 -11.02
CA ASN A 55 1.43 11.02 -9.67
C ASN A 55 1.46 9.49 -9.64
N LEU A 56 2.00 8.95 -8.57
CA LEU A 56 1.94 7.54 -8.21
C LEU A 56 1.24 7.43 -6.86
N ARG A 57 0.54 6.33 -6.65
CA ARG A 57 -0.09 6.03 -5.38
C ARG A 57 0.49 4.72 -4.86
N ILE A 58 1.09 4.79 -3.68
CA ILE A 58 1.63 3.63 -2.97
C ILE A 58 0.51 3.12 -2.07
N ASP A 59 0.19 1.83 -2.15
CA ASP A 59 -0.93 1.25 -1.42
C ASP A 59 -0.77 1.45 0.09
N MET A 60 0.38 1.07 0.65
CA MET A 60 0.62 1.18 2.08
C MET A 60 2.11 1.33 2.40
N ILE A 61 2.42 2.11 3.43
CA ILE A 61 3.76 2.18 4.02
C ILE A 61 3.64 1.85 5.50
N ILE A 62 4.34 0.81 5.93
CA ILE A 62 4.32 0.33 7.31
C ILE A 62 5.55 0.86 8.03
N ASP A 63 5.31 1.42 9.24
CA ASP A 63 6.34 1.91 10.15
C ASP A 63 7.37 2.84 9.50
N ASN A 64 6.96 3.62 8.50
CA ASN A 64 7.81 4.51 7.69
C ASN A 64 9.03 3.83 7.03
N THR A 65 9.07 2.52 6.94
CA THR A 65 10.24 1.77 6.47
C THR A 65 9.94 0.83 5.32
N THR A 66 8.71 0.34 5.22
CA THR A 66 8.38 -0.79 4.36
C THR A 66 7.15 -0.49 3.50
N ILE A 67 7.31 -0.57 2.19
CA ILE A 67 6.21 -0.47 1.23
C ILE A 67 5.49 -1.81 1.16
N LEU A 68 4.17 -1.76 1.08
CA LEU A 68 3.31 -2.91 0.84
C LEU A 68 2.43 -2.62 -0.37
N GLU A 69 2.47 -3.49 -1.38
CA GLU A 69 1.68 -3.42 -2.60
C GLU A 69 0.81 -4.66 -2.74
N PHE A 70 -0.47 -4.46 -3.01
CA PHE A 70 -1.44 -5.54 -3.17
C PHE A 70 -1.69 -5.85 -4.63
N LYS A 71 -1.88 -7.12 -4.92
CA LYS A 71 -2.24 -7.63 -6.25
C LYS A 71 -3.29 -8.72 -6.13
N ILE A 72 -4.11 -8.87 -7.18
CA ILE A 72 -5.09 -9.95 -7.34
C ILE A 72 -4.92 -10.63 -8.70
N ILE A 73 -3.69 -10.91 -9.08
CA ILE A 73 -3.31 -11.51 -10.35
C ILE A 73 -3.02 -13.01 -10.19
N LYS A 74 -2.99 -13.72 -11.30
CA LYS A 74 -2.76 -15.17 -11.30
C LYS A 74 -1.44 -15.56 -10.63
N SER A 75 -0.37 -14.80 -10.87
CA SER A 75 0.90 -14.89 -10.17
C SER A 75 1.68 -13.60 -10.31
N LEU A 76 2.57 -13.34 -9.34
CA LEU A 76 3.46 -12.18 -9.37
C LEU A 76 4.38 -12.25 -10.59
N ASN A 77 4.55 -11.11 -11.24
CA ASN A 77 5.32 -10.97 -12.47
C ASN A 77 6.37 -9.86 -12.37
N GLU A 78 7.23 -9.79 -13.37
CA GLU A 78 8.31 -8.80 -13.44
C GLU A 78 7.78 -7.36 -13.43
N ALA A 79 6.63 -7.08 -14.05
CA ALA A 79 6.05 -5.74 -14.05
C ALA A 79 5.70 -5.25 -12.63
N ALA A 80 5.15 -6.14 -11.79
CA ALA A 80 4.87 -5.82 -10.39
C ALA A 80 6.17 -5.55 -9.61
N GLU A 81 7.22 -6.33 -9.85
CA GLU A 81 8.53 -6.11 -9.21
C GLU A 81 9.17 -4.80 -9.64
N CYS A 82 9.12 -4.46 -10.93
CA CYS A 82 9.62 -3.20 -11.44
C CYS A 82 8.87 -2.01 -10.83
N GLN A 83 7.55 -2.12 -10.67
CA GLN A 83 6.74 -1.09 -10.01
C GLN A 83 7.20 -0.88 -8.56
N ALA A 84 7.36 -1.95 -7.79
CA ALA A 84 7.79 -1.87 -6.40
C ALA A 84 9.21 -1.27 -6.27
N LYS A 85 10.15 -1.68 -7.13
CA LYS A 85 11.49 -1.10 -7.18
C LYS A 85 11.46 0.40 -7.50
N ASN A 86 10.60 0.82 -8.43
CA ASN A 86 10.45 2.23 -8.75
C ASN A 86 9.92 3.04 -7.54
N TYR A 87 8.96 2.50 -6.79
CA TYR A 87 8.49 3.14 -5.56
C TYR A 87 9.58 3.27 -4.50
N LEU A 88 10.41 2.25 -4.34
CA LEU A 88 11.56 2.30 -3.42
C LEU A 88 12.54 3.41 -3.80
N HIS A 89 12.85 3.55 -5.09
CA HIS A 89 13.72 4.63 -5.57
C HIS A 89 13.10 6.02 -5.40
N LEU A 90 11.78 6.15 -5.53
CA LEU A 90 11.09 7.43 -5.41
C LEU A 90 10.92 7.88 -3.95
N THR A 91 10.84 6.95 -3.01
CA THR A 91 10.60 7.23 -1.58
C THR A 91 11.85 7.16 -0.73
N ASP A 92 12.98 6.73 -1.29
CA ASP A 92 14.22 6.43 -0.56
C ASP A 92 14.04 5.33 0.52
N LEU A 93 12.99 4.53 0.41
CA LEU A 93 12.80 3.35 1.22
C LEU A 93 13.54 2.16 0.61
N LYS A 94 13.86 1.17 1.43
CA LYS A 94 14.75 0.06 1.02
C LYS A 94 14.02 -1.27 0.84
N THR A 95 12.85 -1.41 1.44
CA THR A 95 12.13 -2.68 1.49
C THR A 95 10.70 -2.51 1.00
N ALA A 96 10.29 -3.38 0.11
CA ALA A 96 8.90 -3.53 -0.31
C ALA A 96 8.46 -4.99 -0.25
N TYR A 97 7.18 -5.20 0.00
CA TYR A 97 6.52 -6.49 -0.16
C TYR A 97 5.43 -6.39 -1.20
N LEU A 98 5.45 -7.32 -2.14
CA LEU A 98 4.32 -7.59 -3.01
C LEU A 98 3.48 -8.69 -2.37
N VAL A 99 2.21 -8.44 -2.15
CA VAL A 99 1.25 -9.41 -1.62
C VAL A 99 0.20 -9.66 -2.67
N ASN A 100 0.20 -10.85 -3.23
CA ASN A 100 -0.75 -11.25 -4.26
C ASN A 100 -1.77 -12.25 -3.71
N TYR A 101 -3.02 -11.89 -3.81
CA TYR A 101 -4.17 -12.75 -3.47
C TYR A 101 -4.75 -13.32 -4.77
N PRO A 102 -4.35 -14.52 -5.18
CA PRO A 102 -4.77 -15.09 -6.46
C PRO A 102 -6.29 -15.24 -6.53
N PRO A 103 -6.91 -15.03 -7.71
CA PRO A 103 -8.37 -15.07 -7.85
C PRO A 103 -8.96 -16.47 -7.81
N CYS A 104 -8.15 -17.51 -7.77
CA CYS A 104 -8.55 -18.92 -7.80
C CYS A 104 -8.22 -19.62 -6.49
N ARG A 105 -9.12 -20.52 -6.04
CA ARG A 105 -8.98 -21.27 -4.79
C ARG A 105 -7.87 -22.32 -4.78
N ASP A 106 -7.35 -22.69 -5.93
CA ASP A 106 -6.29 -23.67 -6.12
C ASP A 106 -4.88 -23.09 -5.93
N ARG A 107 -4.80 -21.83 -5.55
CA ARG A 107 -3.53 -21.12 -5.35
C ARG A 107 -3.45 -20.51 -3.96
N GLU A 108 -2.24 -20.49 -3.44
CA GLU A 108 -1.93 -19.85 -2.17
C GLU A 108 -1.59 -18.36 -2.39
N VAL A 109 -1.67 -17.56 -1.33
CA VAL A 109 -1.18 -16.19 -1.33
C VAL A 109 0.31 -16.19 -1.63
N GLU A 110 0.73 -15.29 -2.52
CA GLU A 110 2.14 -15.09 -2.84
C GLU A 110 2.65 -13.83 -2.14
N VAL A 111 3.75 -13.95 -1.41
CA VAL A 111 4.43 -12.81 -0.80
C VAL A 111 5.86 -12.77 -1.30
N ARG A 112 6.26 -11.62 -1.87
CA ARG A 112 7.60 -11.43 -2.38
C ARG A 112 8.23 -10.19 -1.76
N LYS A 113 9.33 -10.39 -1.05
CA LYS A 113 10.16 -9.30 -0.53
C LYS A 113 11.07 -8.79 -1.63
N ILE A 114 11.15 -7.46 -1.75
CA ILE A 114 12.03 -6.76 -2.67
C ILE A 114 12.88 -5.81 -1.85
N GLU A 115 14.18 -5.87 -2.04
CA GLU A 115 15.14 -4.97 -1.40
C GLU A 115 15.97 -4.29 -2.47
N VAL A 116 16.25 -3.02 -2.26
CA VAL A 116 17.20 -2.26 -3.06
C VAL A 116 18.37 -1.83 -2.18
N GLU A 117 19.58 -2.05 -2.69
CA GLU A 117 20.77 -1.50 -2.04
C GLU A 117 20.68 0.04 -2.09
N PRO A 118 21.13 0.75 -1.04
CA PRO A 118 21.26 2.18 -1.12
C PRO A 118 22.18 2.48 -2.29
N LEU A 119 21.72 3.34 -3.19
CA LEU A 119 22.59 3.87 -4.24
C LEU A 119 23.79 4.48 -3.53
N GLY A 120 24.92 3.79 -3.60
CA GLY A 120 26.19 4.27 -3.01
C GLY A 120 26.44 5.68 -3.52
N GLY A 121 26.61 6.64 -2.61
CA GLY A 121 26.58 8.08 -2.81
C GLY A 121 27.40 8.61 -3.98
N GLY A 122 26.87 8.48 -5.17
CA GLY A 122 27.25 9.23 -6.35
C GLY A 122 26.16 10.26 -6.62
N PRO A 123 26.50 11.45 -7.17
CA PRO A 123 25.49 12.42 -7.54
C PRO A 123 24.55 11.77 -8.53
N VAL A 124 23.28 11.70 -8.14
CA VAL A 124 22.20 11.36 -9.08
C VAL A 124 22.32 12.38 -10.22
N PRO A 125 22.47 11.95 -11.49
CA PRO A 125 22.50 12.91 -12.55
C PRO A 125 21.23 13.73 -12.46
N ASP A 126 21.39 15.06 -12.41
CA ASP A 126 20.29 16.02 -12.39
C ASP A 126 19.47 15.84 -13.66
N SER A 127 18.51 14.93 -13.62
CA SER A 127 17.59 14.67 -14.73
C SER A 127 16.46 15.70 -14.80
N GLY A 128 16.51 16.76 -13.96
CA GLY A 128 15.42 17.72 -13.81
C GLY A 128 14.16 17.08 -13.22
N ARG A 129 14.28 15.88 -12.68
CA ARG A 129 13.19 15.10 -12.06
C ARG A 129 13.18 15.37 -10.56
N THR A 130 12.23 16.12 -10.11
CA THR A 130 12.00 16.33 -8.68
C THR A 130 10.80 15.51 -8.25
N VAL A 131 10.95 14.77 -7.18
CA VAL A 131 9.86 14.04 -6.54
C VAL A 131 9.49 14.78 -5.27
N GLU A 132 8.26 15.21 -5.16
CA GLU A 132 7.71 15.80 -3.95
C GLU A 132 6.72 14.82 -3.32
N ILE A 133 7.02 14.44 -2.09
CA ILE A 133 6.15 13.57 -1.30
C ILE A 133 5.19 14.48 -0.55
N LEU A 134 3.90 14.41 -0.89
CA LEU A 134 2.87 15.04 -0.07
C LEU A 134 2.65 14.14 1.15
N GLY A 135 3.16 14.58 2.30
CA GLY A 135 2.81 13.96 3.57
C GLY A 135 1.31 14.10 3.80
N THR A 136 0.60 12.99 3.88
CA THR A 136 -0.70 13.00 4.53
C THR A 136 -0.44 13.18 6.01
N GLU A 137 -1.07 14.18 6.63
CA GLU A 137 -1.11 14.27 8.07
C GLU A 137 -1.57 12.92 8.63
N PRO A 138 -0.99 12.44 9.75
CA PRO A 138 -1.47 11.20 10.34
C PRO A 138 -2.96 11.39 10.61
N LEU A 139 -3.80 10.50 10.11
CA LEU A 139 -5.22 10.41 10.42
C LEU A 139 -5.39 10.02 11.91
N GLY A 140 -4.90 10.89 12.78
CA GLY A 140 -5.26 10.94 14.19
C GLY A 140 -6.50 11.80 14.31
N SER A 141 -7.61 11.17 14.64
CA SER A 141 -8.92 11.79 14.91
C SER A 141 -9.79 12.09 13.68
N LEU A 142 -10.24 11.07 12.98
CA LEU A 142 -11.59 11.10 12.45
C LEU A 142 -12.51 10.71 13.62
N GLU A 143 -13.07 11.72 14.29
CA GLU A 143 -14.26 11.54 15.10
C GLU A 143 -15.34 11.03 14.15
N PHE A 144 -15.78 9.80 14.36
CA PHE A 144 -16.99 9.31 13.72
C PHE A 144 -18.14 10.15 14.29
N PRO A 145 -19.00 10.73 13.45
CA PRO A 145 -20.21 11.35 13.98
C PRO A 145 -21.01 10.25 14.69
N GLU A 146 -21.17 10.40 16.00
CA GLU A 146 -22.16 9.68 16.76
C GLU A 146 -23.53 10.13 16.24
N GLU A 147 -24.40 9.12 16.07
CA GLU A 147 -25.83 9.21 15.76
C GLU A 147 -26.21 9.39 14.28
N VAL A 148 -26.60 8.25 13.73
CA VAL A 148 -27.54 8.19 12.62
C VAL A 148 -28.92 8.56 13.19
N PRO A 149 -29.57 9.63 12.73
CA PRO A 149 -30.93 9.93 13.19
C PRO A 149 -31.87 8.81 12.76
N ALA A 150 -32.66 8.32 13.70
CA ALA A 150 -33.71 7.35 13.47
C ALA A 150 -34.65 7.86 12.38
N LEU A 151 -34.89 7.05 11.36
CA LEU A 151 -35.94 7.27 10.38
C LEU A 151 -37.28 7.12 11.11
N ASP A 152 -37.98 8.24 11.30
CA ASP A 152 -39.36 8.25 11.73
C ASP A 152 -40.18 7.44 10.72
N GLN A 153 -40.76 6.37 11.21
CA GLN A 153 -41.85 5.67 10.54
C GLN A 153 -43.09 6.55 10.66
N GLU A 154 -43.46 7.26 9.60
CA GLU A 154 -44.82 7.77 9.49
C GLU A 154 -45.69 6.62 8.94
N GLU A 155 -46.55 6.15 9.84
CA GLU A 155 -47.73 5.40 9.49
C GLU A 155 -48.72 6.31 8.77
N SER A 156 -49.25 5.86 7.63
CA SER A 156 -50.62 6.11 7.17
C SER A 156 -51.05 5.11 6.14
#